data_00cf43ca09d1613e3200a4e413a3fbd4
#
_entry.id   00cf43ca09d1613e3200a4e413a3fbd4
#
_cell.length_a   1.000
_cell.length_b   1.000
_cell.length_c   1.000
_cell.angle_alpha   90.00
_cell.angle_beta   90.00
_cell.angle_gamma   90.00
#
_symmetry.space_group_name_H-M   'P 1'
#
loop_
_entity.id
_entity.type
_entity.pdbx_description
1 polymer ?
#
loop_
_entity_poly.entity_id
_entity_poly.type
_entity_poly.pdbx_seq_one_letter_code
_entity_poly.pdbx_strand_id
1 'polypeptide(L)'
;MRPIAEAYKDFPILHKEHNGHRVIYLDSGATAQIPQSVIDRVVEHMTQRNGNPHRGSHILAIEASEDYENARDRVVEFINAREREEVVFTRNSTESMNLIAHSYGLHNVKKGNKIVITVAEHHANLVTWQYVAEQTGATLEYMYLDEHGHLKDGEINKIDENTKIVAFAHVSNVLGMEFPVKELTEKAHSVGAVVVLDGAQSTPHKKIDVQELDCDFFVFSGHKMCASQGIGVLYGKRELLEAMPPFLLGGDMIEYVKEQTATFNELPYKFEAGTPNADGAVSLHAAIDYLESFGMDAIEAYEEELVAYILPKIVELPHVHVIGSQNPKEKHGVIAFTVDDVHPHDVATILDSKGICVRSGHHCAQPLGAFYNVSASTRLSMYLYTRKEDLDAFLEVLKTVRSVMGFKD
;
A
#
# COMPACT_ATOMS: atom_id res chain seq x y z
N MET A 1 -17.00 -17.58 8.80
CA MET A 1 -16.58 -16.18 8.61
C MET A 1 -17.29 -15.31 9.63
N ARG A 2 -16.58 -14.37 10.25
CA ARG A 2 -17.13 -13.43 11.24
C ARG A 2 -17.96 -12.34 10.53
N PRO A 3 -19.04 -11.79 11.15
CA PRO A 3 -19.75 -10.64 10.59
C PRO A 3 -18.88 -9.37 10.64
N ILE A 4 -18.73 -8.66 9.53
CA ILE A 4 -17.91 -7.43 9.46
C ILE A 4 -18.45 -6.33 10.39
N ALA A 5 -19.76 -6.24 10.59
CA ALA A 5 -20.35 -5.29 11.53
C ALA A 5 -19.82 -5.37 12.97
N GLU A 6 -19.14 -6.46 13.33
CA GLU A 6 -18.50 -6.64 14.64
C GLU A 6 -17.04 -6.18 14.68
N ALA A 7 -16.40 -5.98 13.52
CA ALA A 7 -14.97 -5.65 13.45
C ALA A 7 -14.59 -4.43 14.29
N TYR A 8 -15.42 -3.38 14.27
CA TYR A 8 -15.19 -2.15 15.06
C TYR A 8 -14.87 -2.41 16.53
N LYS A 9 -15.43 -3.45 17.15
CA LYS A 9 -15.25 -3.80 18.57
C LYS A 9 -13.85 -4.27 18.89
N ASP A 10 -13.12 -4.78 17.90
CA ASP A 10 -11.81 -5.40 18.06
C ASP A 10 -10.66 -4.37 18.15
N PHE A 11 -10.94 -3.09 17.86
CA PHE A 11 -9.94 -2.03 17.77
C PHE A 11 -9.99 -1.11 19.00
N PRO A 12 -9.11 -1.29 19.99
CA PRO A 12 -9.15 -0.53 21.25
C PRO A 12 -9.07 0.99 21.06
N ILE A 13 -8.28 1.42 20.09
CA ILE A 13 -8.05 2.86 19.82
C ILE A 13 -9.32 3.58 19.34
N LEU A 14 -10.26 2.88 18.71
CA LEU A 14 -11.51 3.46 18.22
C LEU A 14 -12.53 3.75 19.34
N HIS A 15 -12.25 3.27 20.56
CA HIS A 15 -13.04 3.57 21.75
C HIS A 15 -12.49 4.76 22.56
N LYS A 16 -11.40 5.37 22.05
CA LYS A 16 -10.81 6.59 22.64
C LYS A 16 -11.72 7.79 22.36
N GLU A 17 -11.72 8.73 23.31
CA GLU A 17 -12.34 10.05 23.15
C GLU A 17 -11.28 11.12 22.89
N HIS A 18 -11.62 12.11 22.08
CA HIS A 18 -10.86 13.31 21.82
C HIS A 18 -11.79 14.53 21.86
N ASN A 19 -11.45 15.53 22.68
CA ASN A 19 -12.26 16.75 22.88
C ASN A 19 -13.73 16.47 23.25
N GLY A 20 -14.01 15.41 24.00
CA GLY A 20 -15.37 14.98 24.36
C GLY A 20 -16.16 14.30 23.22
N HIS A 21 -15.50 13.98 22.12
CA HIS A 21 -16.04 13.24 21.00
C HIS A 21 -15.35 11.88 20.86
N ARG A 22 -16.09 10.85 20.46
CA ARG A 22 -15.52 9.57 20.09
C ARG A 22 -14.64 9.73 18.85
N VAL A 23 -13.49 9.06 18.83
CA VAL A 23 -12.62 9.04 17.64
C VAL A 23 -13.32 8.32 16.50
N ILE A 24 -13.45 8.99 15.36
CA ILE A 24 -13.88 8.46 14.08
C ILE A 24 -12.69 8.48 13.15
N TYR A 25 -12.16 7.29 12.82
CA TYR A 25 -10.91 7.18 12.07
C TYR A 25 -11.19 6.90 10.59
N LEU A 26 -10.94 7.91 9.76
CA LEU A 26 -11.18 7.91 8.32
C LEU A 26 -9.89 8.23 7.54
N ASP A 27 -8.73 7.78 8.05
CA ASP A 27 -7.41 7.93 7.41
C ASP A 27 -6.70 6.57 7.23
N SER A 28 -7.47 5.50 6.98
CA SER A 28 -6.94 4.13 6.81
C SER A 28 -5.98 3.99 5.64
N GLY A 29 -6.14 4.81 4.59
CA GLY A 29 -5.20 4.85 3.46
C GLY A 29 -3.79 5.36 3.81
N ALA A 30 -3.61 5.99 4.99
CA ALA A 30 -2.29 6.35 5.52
C ALA A 30 -1.71 5.22 6.38
N THR A 31 -2.51 4.69 7.31
CA THR A 31 -2.21 3.52 8.15
C THR A 31 -3.51 2.94 8.69
N ALA A 32 -3.65 1.64 8.75
CA ALA A 32 -4.78 1.00 9.41
C ALA A 32 -4.58 0.92 10.94
N GLN A 33 -5.67 0.83 11.68
CA GLN A 33 -5.62 0.55 13.11
C GLN A 33 -5.33 -0.94 13.36
N ILE A 34 -4.83 -1.27 14.56
CA ILE A 34 -4.40 -2.62 14.91
C ILE A 34 -5.45 -3.24 15.85
N PRO A 35 -6.01 -4.42 15.52
CA PRO A 35 -6.96 -5.10 16.40
C PRO A 35 -6.26 -5.74 17.61
N GLN A 36 -6.99 -5.93 18.69
CA GLN A 36 -6.46 -6.47 19.94
C GLN A 36 -5.78 -7.83 19.76
N SER A 37 -6.33 -8.70 18.91
CA SER A 37 -5.75 -10.04 18.67
C SER A 37 -4.34 -9.98 18.07
N VAL A 38 -4.05 -8.99 17.21
CA VAL A 38 -2.71 -8.77 16.65
C VAL A 38 -1.77 -8.23 17.71
N ILE A 39 -2.22 -7.29 18.55
CA ILE A 39 -1.45 -6.77 19.70
C ILE A 39 -1.08 -7.92 20.63
N ASP A 40 -2.05 -8.75 21.01
CA ASP A 40 -1.84 -9.88 21.93
C ASP A 40 -0.83 -10.89 21.37
N ARG A 41 -0.87 -11.18 20.07
CA ARG A 41 0.07 -12.12 19.44
C ARG A 41 1.51 -11.58 19.43
N VAL A 42 1.68 -10.27 19.19
CA VAL A 42 3.01 -9.62 19.29
C VAL A 42 3.52 -9.64 20.73
N VAL A 43 2.68 -9.33 21.71
CA VAL A 43 3.02 -9.39 23.13
C VAL A 43 3.41 -10.82 23.54
N GLU A 44 2.68 -11.84 23.07
CA GLU A 44 3.03 -13.25 23.30
C GLU A 44 4.42 -13.57 22.76
N HIS A 45 4.71 -13.19 21.50
CA HIS A 45 6.03 -13.40 20.90
C HIS A 45 7.14 -12.75 21.75
N MET A 46 6.99 -11.45 22.06
CA MET A 46 7.99 -10.70 22.84
C MET A 46 8.23 -11.26 24.25
N THR A 47 7.21 -11.82 24.87
CA THR A 47 7.29 -12.28 26.26
C THR A 47 7.67 -13.77 26.41
N GLN A 48 7.45 -14.58 25.38
CA GLN A 48 7.59 -16.03 25.48
C GLN A 48 8.50 -16.66 24.42
N ARG A 49 8.69 -16.03 23.26
CA ARG A 49 9.39 -16.61 22.10
C ARG A 49 10.49 -15.69 21.53
N ASN A 50 10.87 -14.65 22.26
CA ASN A 50 11.86 -13.68 21.79
C ASN A 50 13.25 -14.31 21.69
N GLY A 51 13.76 -14.43 20.46
CA GLY A 51 15.09 -14.93 20.13
C GLY A 51 15.58 -14.33 18.81
N ASN A 52 16.88 -14.52 18.51
CA ASN A 52 17.40 -14.09 17.20
C ASN A 52 17.11 -15.18 16.15
N PRO A 53 16.23 -14.95 15.17
CA PRO A 53 15.91 -15.95 14.15
C PRO A 53 17.15 -16.42 13.39
N HIS A 54 17.15 -17.70 12.96
CA HIS A 54 18.13 -18.38 12.11
C HIS A 54 19.55 -18.57 12.71
N ARG A 55 19.90 -17.92 13.82
CA ARG A 55 21.29 -17.90 14.33
C ARG A 55 21.55 -18.66 15.60
N GLY A 56 20.54 -19.20 16.25
CA GLY A 56 20.70 -19.92 17.52
C GLY A 56 20.26 -21.36 17.45
N SER A 57 20.94 -22.22 18.24
CA SER A 57 20.53 -23.62 18.43
C SER A 57 19.73 -23.84 19.73
N HIS A 58 19.47 -22.77 20.47
CA HIS A 58 18.66 -22.82 21.70
C HIS A 58 17.18 -22.59 21.41
N ILE A 59 16.32 -23.07 22.31
CA ILE A 59 14.88 -23.10 22.10
C ILE A 59 14.27 -21.77 21.66
N LEU A 60 14.64 -20.63 22.25
CA LEU A 60 14.07 -19.34 21.89
C LEU A 60 14.44 -18.89 20.48
N ALA A 61 15.67 -19.19 19.99
CA ALA A 61 16.05 -18.88 18.62
C ALA A 61 15.31 -19.78 17.61
N ILE A 62 15.07 -21.04 17.96
CA ILE A 62 14.29 -21.97 17.13
C ILE A 62 12.85 -21.48 17.03
N GLU A 63 12.20 -21.17 18.16
CA GLU A 63 10.82 -20.67 18.19
C GLU A 63 10.64 -19.34 17.47
N ALA A 64 11.61 -18.41 17.62
CA ALA A 64 11.59 -17.14 16.87
C ALA A 64 11.75 -17.36 15.35
N SER A 65 12.59 -18.34 14.94
CA SER A 65 12.75 -18.71 13.52
C SER A 65 11.46 -19.32 12.97
N GLU A 66 10.82 -20.19 13.72
CA GLU A 66 9.52 -20.78 13.37
C GLU A 66 8.44 -19.69 13.17
N ASP A 67 8.34 -18.76 14.12
CA ASP A 67 7.38 -17.65 14.04
C ASP A 67 7.62 -16.77 12.80
N TYR A 68 8.89 -16.49 12.50
CA TYR A 68 9.28 -15.67 11.34
C TYR A 68 8.98 -16.37 10.00
N GLU A 69 9.35 -17.65 9.87
CA GLU A 69 9.11 -18.42 8.64
C GLU A 69 7.64 -18.81 8.45
N ASN A 70 6.90 -19.08 9.52
CA ASN A 70 5.46 -19.28 9.46
C ASN A 70 4.74 -18.00 8.97
N ALA A 71 5.24 -16.82 9.35
CA ALA A 71 4.71 -15.56 8.81
C ALA A 71 4.97 -15.44 7.29
N ARG A 72 6.14 -15.89 6.81
CA ARG A 72 6.43 -15.93 5.36
C ARG A 72 5.49 -16.87 4.62
N ASP A 73 5.30 -18.10 5.12
CA ASP A 73 4.38 -19.06 4.53
C ASP A 73 2.96 -18.51 4.46
N ARG A 74 2.56 -17.80 5.51
CA ARG A 74 1.24 -17.18 5.55
C ARG A 74 1.07 -16.07 4.51
N VAL A 75 2.13 -15.31 4.25
CA VAL A 75 2.14 -14.34 3.14
C VAL A 75 2.07 -15.05 1.79
N VAL A 76 2.84 -16.14 1.58
CA VAL A 76 2.80 -16.96 0.35
C VAL A 76 1.37 -17.40 0.04
N GLU A 77 0.66 -17.94 1.04
CA GLU A 77 -0.73 -18.36 0.91
C GLU A 77 -1.66 -17.17 0.61
N PHE A 78 -1.49 -16.07 1.34
CA PHE A 78 -2.38 -14.91 1.28
C PHE A 78 -2.38 -14.20 -0.08
N ILE A 79 -1.21 -14.11 -0.73
CA ILE A 79 -1.09 -13.50 -2.07
C ILE A 79 -1.06 -14.53 -3.21
N ASN A 80 -1.22 -15.81 -2.91
CA ASN A 80 -1.10 -16.94 -3.85
C ASN A 80 0.25 -16.93 -4.60
N ALA A 81 1.37 -16.69 -3.90
CA ALA A 81 2.70 -16.90 -4.46
C ALA A 81 2.99 -18.42 -4.61
N ARG A 82 3.95 -18.80 -5.45
CA ARG A 82 4.24 -20.22 -5.71
C ARG A 82 5.07 -20.85 -4.59
N GLU A 83 6.01 -20.10 -4.06
CA GLU A 83 6.99 -20.60 -3.08
C GLU A 83 7.55 -19.48 -2.20
N ARG A 84 8.21 -19.87 -1.09
CA ARG A 84 8.80 -18.95 -0.10
C ARG A 84 9.86 -18.02 -0.70
N GLU A 85 10.61 -18.53 -1.65
CA GLU A 85 11.70 -17.86 -2.33
C GLU A 85 11.26 -16.61 -3.09
N GLU A 86 9.98 -16.51 -3.40
CA GLU A 86 9.36 -15.36 -4.06
C GLU A 86 8.95 -14.24 -3.09
N VAL A 87 9.02 -14.47 -1.77
CA VAL A 87 8.56 -13.53 -0.73
C VAL A 87 9.74 -13.05 0.12
N VAL A 88 10.04 -11.76 0.03
CA VAL A 88 11.09 -11.08 0.78
C VAL A 88 10.45 -10.11 1.78
N PHE A 89 10.83 -10.17 3.05
CA PHE A 89 10.44 -9.20 4.04
C PHE A 89 11.28 -7.93 3.96
N THR A 90 10.62 -6.80 4.00
CA THR A 90 11.21 -5.44 4.00
C THR A 90 10.59 -4.62 5.13
N ARG A 91 11.02 -3.37 5.29
CA ARG A 91 10.39 -2.48 6.28
C ARG A 91 9.03 -1.94 5.82
N ASN A 92 8.82 -1.78 4.53
CA ASN A 92 7.58 -1.26 3.93
C ASN A 92 7.69 -1.29 2.39
N SER A 93 6.60 -0.95 1.68
CA SER A 93 6.58 -0.85 0.20
C SER A 93 7.67 0.08 -0.34
N THR A 94 8.02 1.16 0.35
CA THR A 94 9.07 2.08 -0.08
C THR A 94 10.42 1.40 -0.14
N GLU A 95 10.78 0.60 0.88
CA GLU A 95 12.01 -0.18 0.83
C GLU A 95 11.97 -1.26 -0.26
N SER A 96 10.82 -1.93 -0.43
CA SER A 96 10.62 -2.89 -1.52
C SER A 96 10.84 -2.26 -2.89
N MET A 97 10.28 -1.06 -3.15
CA MET A 97 10.50 -0.32 -4.39
C MET A 97 11.98 0.06 -4.58
N ASN A 98 12.66 0.50 -3.52
CA ASN A 98 14.09 0.80 -3.59
C ASN A 98 14.93 -0.45 -3.86
N LEU A 99 14.59 -1.60 -3.25
CA LEU A 99 15.26 -2.86 -3.54
C LEU A 99 15.13 -3.21 -5.03
N ILE A 100 13.93 -3.14 -5.61
CA ILE A 100 13.73 -3.38 -7.04
C ILE A 100 14.53 -2.36 -7.87
N ALA A 101 14.44 -1.07 -7.54
CA ALA A 101 15.14 -0.01 -8.27
C ALA A 101 16.66 -0.22 -8.28
N HIS A 102 17.25 -0.51 -7.12
CA HIS A 102 18.70 -0.70 -6.99
C HIS A 102 19.18 -2.04 -7.56
N SER A 103 18.50 -3.15 -7.24
CA SER A 103 18.97 -4.49 -7.59
C SER A 103 18.53 -4.94 -8.99
N TYR A 104 17.37 -4.49 -9.47
CA TYR A 104 16.89 -4.76 -10.82
C TYR A 104 17.10 -3.56 -11.75
N GLY A 105 16.58 -2.39 -11.38
CA GLY A 105 16.52 -1.21 -12.23
C GLY A 105 17.91 -0.77 -12.71
N LEU A 106 18.84 -0.48 -11.79
CA LEU A 106 20.20 -0.02 -12.14
C LEU A 106 21.02 -1.05 -12.93
N HIS A 107 20.68 -2.34 -12.87
CA HIS A 107 21.43 -3.40 -13.56
C HIS A 107 20.86 -3.73 -14.94
N ASN A 108 19.55 -3.53 -15.15
CA ASN A 108 18.88 -3.95 -16.38
C ASN A 108 18.44 -2.79 -17.28
N VAL A 109 18.33 -1.57 -16.73
CA VAL A 109 17.97 -0.37 -17.49
C VAL A 109 19.24 0.34 -17.96
N LYS A 110 19.24 0.81 -19.22
CA LYS A 110 20.39 1.48 -19.86
C LYS A 110 19.92 2.71 -20.63
N LYS A 111 20.86 3.55 -21.02
CA LYS A 111 20.59 4.68 -21.93
C LYS A 111 19.87 4.21 -23.19
N GLY A 112 18.78 4.90 -23.54
CA GLY A 112 17.89 4.56 -24.65
C GLY A 112 16.72 3.66 -24.27
N ASN A 113 16.72 3.09 -23.06
CA ASN A 113 15.55 2.39 -22.53
C ASN A 113 14.52 3.36 -21.93
N LYS A 114 13.31 2.85 -21.70
CA LYS A 114 12.21 3.57 -21.04
C LYS A 114 11.76 2.85 -19.76
N ILE A 115 11.38 3.67 -18.80
CA ILE A 115 10.56 3.28 -17.65
C ILE A 115 9.24 4.00 -17.81
N VAL A 116 8.13 3.27 -17.81
CA VAL A 116 6.78 3.81 -17.97
C VAL A 116 6.03 3.70 -16.67
N ILE A 117 5.49 4.82 -16.18
CA ILE A 117 4.68 4.89 -14.97
C ILE A 117 3.40 5.68 -15.22
N THR A 118 2.43 5.65 -14.29
CA THR A 118 1.27 6.54 -14.39
C THR A 118 1.54 7.88 -13.70
N VAL A 119 0.76 8.91 -14.03
CA VAL A 119 0.82 10.20 -13.33
C VAL A 119 0.25 10.11 -11.90
N ALA A 120 -0.45 9.01 -11.57
CA ALA A 120 -1.12 8.81 -10.29
C ALA A 120 -0.28 8.06 -9.24
N GLU A 121 1.03 7.86 -9.51
CA GLU A 121 1.85 7.06 -8.63
C GLU A 121 2.12 7.75 -7.29
N HIS A 122 2.13 6.93 -6.24
CA HIS A 122 2.69 7.31 -4.95
C HIS A 122 4.19 7.65 -5.11
N HIS A 123 4.71 8.61 -4.33
CA HIS A 123 6.12 9.01 -4.43
C HIS A 123 7.12 7.86 -4.35
N ALA A 124 6.81 6.78 -3.61
CA ALA A 124 7.68 5.61 -3.56
C ALA A 124 7.78 4.87 -4.91
N ASN A 125 6.72 4.91 -5.73
CA ASN A 125 6.69 4.33 -7.07
C ASN A 125 6.95 5.37 -8.18
N LEU A 126 7.48 6.53 -7.83
CA LEU A 126 7.81 7.60 -8.75
C LEU A 126 9.27 8.04 -8.58
N VAL A 127 9.65 8.46 -7.36
CA VAL A 127 10.98 9.01 -7.08
C VAL A 127 12.07 7.95 -7.28
N THR A 128 11.79 6.69 -6.98
CA THR A 128 12.70 5.58 -7.24
C THR A 128 12.99 5.41 -8.74
N TRP A 129 11.99 5.59 -9.60
CA TRP A 129 12.18 5.49 -11.05
C TRP A 129 12.82 6.74 -11.65
N GLN A 130 12.57 7.92 -11.09
CA GLN A 130 13.34 9.14 -11.42
C GLN A 130 14.82 8.91 -11.17
N TYR A 131 15.17 8.34 -10.01
CA TYR A 131 16.53 8.01 -9.66
C TYR A 131 17.16 7.01 -10.64
N VAL A 132 16.48 5.91 -10.96
CA VAL A 132 16.99 4.93 -11.94
C VAL A 132 17.20 5.57 -13.32
N ALA A 133 16.24 6.36 -13.80
CA ALA A 133 16.34 7.04 -15.09
C ALA A 133 17.53 8.02 -15.14
N GLU A 134 17.74 8.79 -14.06
CA GLU A 134 18.88 9.71 -13.94
C GLU A 134 20.22 8.96 -13.95
N GLN A 135 20.35 7.87 -13.17
CA GLN A 135 21.59 7.12 -13.07
C GLN A 135 21.95 6.36 -14.35
N THR A 136 20.96 5.88 -15.09
CA THR A 136 21.16 5.04 -16.28
C THR A 136 21.10 5.81 -17.60
N GLY A 137 20.59 7.04 -17.58
CA GLY A 137 20.31 7.83 -18.80
C GLY A 137 19.12 7.30 -19.58
N ALA A 138 18.23 6.55 -18.94
CA ALA A 138 16.97 6.11 -19.51
C ALA A 138 15.91 7.23 -19.47
N THR A 139 14.84 7.07 -20.23
CA THR A 139 13.70 7.99 -20.23
C THR A 139 12.64 7.51 -19.25
N LEU A 140 12.20 8.39 -18.32
CA LEU A 140 11.00 8.18 -17.53
C LEU A 140 9.81 8.78 -18.28
N GLU A 141 8.83 7.97 -18.63
CA GLU A 141 7.66 8.37 -19.37
C GLU A 141 6.38 8.15 -18.58
N TYR A 142 5.46 9.12 -18.62
CA TYR A 142 4.21 9.10 -17.87
C TYR A 142 3.02 8.76 -18.75
N MET A 143 2.19 7.83 -18.32
CA MET A 143 0.84 7.63 -18.83
C MET A 143 -0.12 8.56 -18.10
N TYR A 144 -0.91 9.31 -18.86
CA TYR A 144 -1.83 10.31 -18.31
C TYR A 144 -3.27 9.78 -18.24
N LEU A 145 -4.05 10.43 -17.40
CA LEU A 145 -5.43 10.06 -17.11
C LEU A 145 -6.40 11.04 -17.77
N ASP A 146 -7.65 10.64 -17.88
CA ASP A 146 -8.76 11.53 -18.19
C ASP A 146 -9.26 12.29 -16.94
N GLU A 147 -10.31 13.05 -17.07
CA GLU A 147 -10.93 13.82 -15.99
C GLU A 147 -11.55 12.93 -14.89
N HIS A 148 -11.88 11.67 -15.24
CA HIS A 148 -12.47 10.69 -14.33
C HIS A 148 -11.43 9.79 -13.65
N GLY A 149 -10.17 9.82 -14.10
CA GLY A 149 -9.07 9.03 -13.52
C GLY A 149 -8.77 7.73 -14.25
N HIS A 150 -9.36 7.49 -15.43
CA HIS A 150 -9.01 6.36 -16.29
C HIS A 150 -7.82 6.73 -17.18
N LEU A 151 -7.07 5.72 -17.62
CA LEU A 151 -6.03 5.94 -18.63
C LEU A 151 -6.67 6.51 -19.90
N LYS A 152 -6.09 7.60 -20.44
CA LYS A 152 -6.53 8.16 -21.72
C LYS A 152 -6.28 7.17 -22.85
N ASP A 153 -7.13 7.23 -23.85
CA ASP A 153 -6.96 6.46 -25.07
C ASP A 153 -5.57 6.66 -25.67
N GLY A 154 -4.93 5.55 -25.99
CA GLY A 154 -3.59 5.55 -26.60
C GLY A 154 -2.42 5.67 -25.63
N GLU A 155 -2.60 5.97 -24.35
CA GLU A 155 -1.51 6.08 -23.38
C GLU A 155 -0.75 4.76 -23.21
N ILE A 156 -1.43 3.62 -23.33
CA ILE A 156 -0.82 2.29 -23.29
C ILE A 156 0.22 2.06 -24.41
N ASN A 157 0.12 2.81 -25.54
CA ASN A 157 1.08 2.71 -26.64
C ASN A 157 2.45 3.31 -26.31
N LYS A 158 2.58 4.03 -25.19
CA LYS A 158 3.87 4.46 -24.66
C LYS A 158 4.76 3.28 -24.23
N ILE A 159 4.13 2.13 -23.95
CA ILE A 159 4.81 0.87 -23.72
C ILE A 159 5.20 0.28 -25.07
N ASP A 160 6.47 0.40 -25.45
CA ASP A 160 7.06 -0.04 -26.71
C ASP A 160 8.31 -0.90 -26.50
N GLU A 161 8.99 -1.28 -27.58
CA GLU A 161 10.17 -2.16 -27.57
C GLU A 161 11.37 -1.61 -26.77
N ASN A 162 11.40 -0.30 -26.47
CA ASN A 162 12.43 0.30 -25.64
C ASN A 162 12.10 0.25 -24.15
N THR A 163 10.85 -0.08 -23.80
CA THR A 163 10.38 -0.17 -22.42
C THR A 163 11.02 -1.38 -21.72
N LYS A 164 11.57 -1.15 -20.53
CA LYS A 164 12.15 -2.20 -19.67
C LYS A 164 11.38 -2.41 -18.39
N ILE A 165 10.74 -1.37 -17.88
CA ILE A 165 9.94 -1.41 -16.65
C ILE A 165 8.63 -0.68 -16.90
N VAL A 166 7.53 -1.30 -16.51
CA VAL A 166 6.21 -0.66 -16.36
C VAL A 166 5.83 -0.75 -14.90
N ALA A 167 5.74 0.40 -14.22
CA ALA A 167 5.46 0.43 -12.79
C ALA A 167 4.20 1.26 -12.53
N PHE A 168 3.23 0.68 -11.82
CA PHE A 168 1.96 1.37 -11.53
C PHE A 168 1.30 0.84 -10.26
N ALA A 169 0.41 1.65 -9.69
CA ALA A 169 -0.40 1.25 -8.54
C ALA A 169 -1.50 0.29 -8.98
N HIS A 170 -1.77 -0.75 -8.19
CA HIS A 170 -2.96 -1.58 -8.37
C HIS A 170 -4.22 -0.74 -8.11
N VAL A 171 -4.25 -0.05 -6.97
CA VAL A 171 -5.29 0.93 -6.61
C VAL A 171 -4.62 2.24 -6.21
N SER A 172 -5.08 3.36 -6.78
CA SER A 172 -4.55 4.68 -6.47
C SER A 172 -4.89 5.10 -5.03
N ASN A 173 -3.88 5.57 -4.31
CA ASN A 173 -4.03 6.08 -2.94
C ASN A 173 -4.73 7.45 -2.84
N VAL A 174 -5.01 8.10 -3.96
CA VAL A 174 -5.75 9.37 -4.05
C VAL A 174 -7.10 9.19 -4.71
N LEU A 175 -7.10 8.56 -5.89
CA LEU A 175 -8.32 8.38 -6.67
C LEU A 175 -9.20 7.24 -6.12
N GLY A 176 -8.62 6.28 -5.40
CA GLY A 176 -9.32 5.06 -4.97
C GLY A 176 -9.71 4.16 -6.15
N MET A 177 -9.15 4.38 -7.32
CA MET A 177 -9.48 3.65 -8.55
C MET A 177 -8.46 2.56 -8.84
N GLU A 178 -8.92 1.43 -9.36
CA GLU A 178 -8.10 0.33 -9.84
C GLU A 178 -7.63 0.60 -11.28
N PHE A 179 -6.35 0.35 -11.54
CA PHE A 179 -5.81 0.41 -12.90
C PHE A 179 -6.05 -0.90 -13.66
N PRO A 180 -6.06 -0.89 -15.00
CA PRO A 180 -6.29 -2.08 -15.82
C PRO A 180 -5.06 -3.00 -15.83
N VAL A 181 -4.82 -3.70 -14.71
CA VAL A 181 -3.61 -4.50 -14.46
C VAL A 181 -3.37 -5.50 -15.57
N LYS A 182 -4.38 -6.27 -15.96
CA LYS A 182 -4.26 -7.30 -16.99
C LYS A 182 -3.79 -6.72 -18.32
N GLU A 183 -4.44 -5.65 -18.78
CA GLU A 183 -4.11 -5.00 -20.06
C GLU A 183 -2.69 -4.43 -20.06
N LEU A 184 -2.30 -3.74 -18.97
CA LEU A 184 -0.97 -3.16 -18.81
C LEU A 184 0.11 -4.24 -18.73
N THR A 185 -0.16 -5.34 -18.01
CA THR A 185 0.77 -6.47 -17.87
C THR A 185 0.96 -7.19 -19.20
N GLU A 186 -0.12 -7.54 -19.92
CA GLU A 186 -0.04 -8.16 -21.23
C GLU A 186 0.74 -7.30 -22.22
N LYS A 187 0.50 -5.98 -22.21
CA LYS A 187 1.23 -5.04 -23.07
C LYS A 187 2.72 -4.96 -22.73
N ALA A 188 3.06 -4.86 -21.43
CA ALA A 188 4.44 -4.84 -20.96
C ALA A 188 5.19 -6.11 -21.36
N HIS A 189 4.62 -7.28 -21.10
CA HIS A 189 5.22 -8.56 -21.45
C HIS A 189 5.38 -8.76 -22.96
N SER A 190 4.45 -8.23 -23.77
CA SER A 190 4.55 -8.32 -25.23
C SER A 190 5.78 -7.63 -25.81
N VAL A 191 6.40 -6.71 -25.08
CA VAL A 191 7.62 -6.01 -25.48
C VAL A 191 8.85 -6.40 -24.62
N GLY A 192 8.69 -7.38 -23.74
CA GLY A 192 9.76 -7.88 -22.86
C GLY A 192 10.09 -6.95 -21.68
N ALA A 193 9.16 -6.09 -21.28
CA ALA A 193 9.27 -5.27 -20.08
C ALA A 193 8.77 -6.02 -18.85
N VAL A 194 9.35 -5.74 -17.68
CA VAL A 194 8.85 -6.24 -16.39
C VAL A 194 7.80 -5.31 -15.81
N VAL A 195 6.87 -5.89 -15.05
CA VAL A 195 5.79 -5.19 -14.36
C VAL A 195 6.06 -5.11 -12.87
N VAL A 196 6.10 -3.89 -12.34
CA VAL A 196 6.17 -3.59 -10.90
C VAL A 196 4.83 -3.04 -10.45
N LEU A 197 4.12 -3.81 -9.65
CA LEU A 197 2.77 -3.47 -9.19
C LEU A 197 2.79 -3.02 -7.73
N ASP A 198 2.37 -1.79 -7.46
CA ASP A 198 2.21 -1.28 -6.09
C ASP A 198 0.86 -1.71 -5.52
N GLY A 199 0.88 -2.71 -4.64
CA GLY A 199 -0.27 -3.26 -3.95
C GLY A 199 -0.60 -2.61 -2.61
N ALA A 200 0.06 -1.50 -2.26
CA ALA A 200 -0.09 -0.90 -0.92
C ALA A 200 -1.53 -0.48 -0.57
N GLN A 201 -2.35 -0.16 -1.56
CA GLN A 201 -3.77 0.21 -1.38
C GLN A 201 -4.75 -0.88 -1.83
N SER A 202 -4.29 -1.97 -2.42
CA SER A 202 -5.18 -3.09 -2.79
C SER A 202 -5.10 -4.24 -1.80
N THR A 203 -3.90 -4.59 -1.34
CA THR A 203 -3.67 -5.75 -0.46
C THR A 203 -4.50 -5.72 0.84
N PRO A 204 -4.73 -4.55 1.50
CA PRO A 204 -5.58 -4.50 2.69
C PRO A 204 -7.06 -4.77 2.42
N HIS A 205 -7.54 -4.53 1.19
CA HIS A 205 -8.94 -4.31 0.90
C HIS A 205 -9.57 -5.39 0.03
N LYS A 206 -8.77 -6.14 -0.74
CA LYS A 206 -9.26 -7.15 -1.68
C LYS A 206 -8.35 -8.38 -1.72
N LYS A 207 -8.90 -9.48 -2.23
CA LYS A 207 -8.13 -10.69 -2.47
C LYS A 207 -7.04 -10.42 -3.53
N ILE A 208 -5.83 -10.84 -3.23
CA ILE A 208 -4.68 -10.74 -4.13
C ILE A 208 -4.30 -12.14 -4.62
N ASP A 209 -4.08 -12.25 -5.92
CA ASP A 209 -3.54 -13.44 -6.58
C ASP A 209 -2.43 -13.00 -7.54
N VAL A 210 -1.17 -13.07 -7.10
CA VAL A 210 -0.04 -12.60 -7.90
C VAL A 210 0.20 -13.46 -9.16
N GLN A 211 -0.29 -14.71 -9.17
CA GLN A 211 -0.20 -15.58 -10.35
C GLN A 211 -1.24 -15.17 -11.39
N GLU A 212 -2.46 -14.76 -10.98
CA GLU A 212 -3.49 -14.25 -11.88
C GLU A 212 -3.13 -12.86 -12.41
N LEU A 213 -2.59 -11.98 -11.56
CA LEU A 213 -2.10 -10.64 -11.94
C LEU A 213 -0.91 -10.73 -12.90
N ASP A 214 -0.17 -11.84 -12.88
CA ASP A 214 1.04 -12.10 -13.66
C ASP A 214 2.10 -10.99 -13.59
N CYS A 215 2.06 -10.19 -12.51
CA CYS A 215 3.08 -9.17 -12.26
C CYS A 215 4.43 -9.81 -11.93
N ASP A 216 5.52 -9.13 -12.28
CA ASP A 216 6.86 -9.63 -12.05
C ASP A 216 7.36 -9.29 -10.64
N PHE A 217 6.90 -8.14 -10.12
CA PHE A 217 7.09 -7.70 -8.74
C PHE A 217 5.79 -7.14 -8.18
N PHE A 218 5.51 -7.44 -6.92
CA PHE A 218 4.37 -6.89 -6.18
C PHE A 218 4.83 -6.45 -4.79
N VAL A 219 4.40 -5.25 -4.35
CA VAL A 219 4.83 -4.71 -3.06
C VAL A 219 3.66 -4.24 -2.21
N PHE A 220 3.75 -4.44 -0.88
CA PHE A 220 2.78 -3.89 0.05
C PHE A 220 3.37 -3.65 1.45
N SER A 221 2.66 -2.92 2.30
CA SER A 221 3.07 -2.54 3.65
C SER A 221 2.11 -3.10 4.69
N GLY A 222 2.62 -3.74 5.73
CA GLY A 222 1.82 -4.33 6.80
C GLY A 222 0.98 -3.31 7.58
N HIS A 223 1.51 -2.10 7.81
CA HIS A 223 0.80 -1.08 8.59
C HIS A 223 -0.50 -0.57 7.95
N LYS A 224 -0.76 -0.85 6.68
CA LYS A 224 -2.03 -0.54 6.01
C LYS A 224 -3.05 -1.68 6.11
N MET A 225 -2.61 -2.86 6.54
CA MET A 225 -3.45 -4.06 6.68
C MET A 225 -3.48 -4.61 8.12
N CYS A 226 -3.66 -3.75 9.10
CA CYS A 226 -3.80 -4.09 10.52
C CYS A 226 -2.55 -4.66 11.21
N ALA A 227 -1.38 -4.69 10.56
CA ALA A 227 -0.11 -5.08 11.16
C ALA A 227 0.66 -3.88 11.72
N SER A 228 1.73 -4.15 12.46
CA SER A 228 2.61 -3.11 12.99
C SER A 228 3.36 -2.37 11.87
N GLN A 229 3.84 -1.17 12.19
CA GLN A 229 4.78 -0.45 11.34
C GLN A 229 6.11 -1.19 11.27
N GLY A 230 6.87 -0.98 10.19
CA GLY A 230 8.22 -1.54 10.05
C GLY A 230 8.26 -2.96 9.47
N ILE A 231 7.14 -3.44 8.91
CA ILE A 231 7.06 -4.68 8.13
C ILE A 231 6.38 -4.41 6.79
N GLY A 232 6.95 -4.92 5.72
CA GLY A 232 6.42 -4.91 4.37
C GLY A 232 6.88 -6.14 3.60
N VAL A 233 6.38 -6.30 2.41
CA VAL A 233 6.65 -7.45 1.55
C VAL A 233 7.02 -6.98 0.16
N LEU A 234 8.04 -7.62 -0.40
CA LEU A 234 8.31 -7.71 -1.82
C LEU A 234 8.03 -9.14 -2.27
N TYR A 235 7.07 -9.31 -3.17
CA TYR A 235 6.97 -10.48 -4.02
C TYR A 235 7.74 -10.24 -5.32
N GLY A 236 8.49 -11.22 -5.79
CA GLY A 236 9.13 -11.20 -7.10
C GLY A 236 9.17 -12.59 -7.69
N LYS A 237 9.01 -12.72 -9.02
CA LYS A 237 9.21 -13.99 -9.71
C LYS A 237 10.62 -14.51 -9.41
N ARG A 238 10.73 -15.78 -9.04
CA ARG A 238 11.98 -16.41 -8.56
C ARG A 238 13.18 -16.14 -9.47
N GLU A 239 13.00 -16.34 -10.76
CA GLU A 239 14.08 -16.16 -11.74
C GLU A 239 14.62 -14.72 -11.79
N LEU A 240 13.78 -13.72 -11.53
CA LEU A 240 14.19 -12.33 -11.43
C LEU A 240 14.96 -12.07 -10.14
N LEU A 241 14.46 -12.57 -9.01
CA LEU A 241 15.14 -12.43 -7.72
C LEU A 241 16.49 -13.15 -7.69
N GLU A 242 16.60 -14.32 -8.31
CA GLU A 242 17.87 -15.05 -8.43
C GLU A 242 18.92 -14.25 -9.21
N ALA A 243 18.51 -13.60 -10.30
CA ALA A 243 19.40 -12.81 -11.17
C ALA A 243 19.82 -11.45 -10.55
N MET A 244 19.05 -10.93 -9.59
CA MET A 244 19.32 -9.64 -8.96
C MET A 244 20.48 -9.74 -7.96
N PRO A 245 21.42 -8.75 -7.93
CA PRO A 245 22.37 -8.63 -6.84
C PRO A 245 21.66 -8.26 -5.52
N PRO A 246 22.29 -8.52 -4.36
CA PRO A 246 21.71 -8.12 -3.08
C PRO A 246 21.58 -6.60 -2.97
N PHE A 247 20.63 -6.14 -2.15
CA PHE A 247 20.38 -4.71 -1.91
C PHE A 247 21.16 -4.20 -0.70
N LEU A 248 20.93 -4.81 0.46
CA LEU A 248 21.67 -4.52 1.68
C LEU A 248 22.73 -5.59 1.90
N LEU A 249 23.87 -5.19 2.45
CA LEU A 249 24.99 -6.08 2.71
C LEU A 249 25.25 -6.15 4.22
N GLY A 250 25.46 -7.35 4.74
CA GLY A 250 25.69 -7.55 6.18
C GLY A 250 25.67 -9.02 6.58
N GLY A 251 25.31 -9.27 7.81
CA GLY A 251 25.08 -10.63 8.32
C GLY A 251 23.77 -11.21 7.77
N ASP A 252 23.59 -12.49 7.92
CA ASP A 252 22.48 -13.35 7.47
C ASP A 252 22.37 -13.55 5.96
N MET A 253 22.59 -12.51 5.17
CA MET A 253 22.47 -12.55 3.71
C MET A 253 23.66 -13.16 2.97
N ILE A 254 24.71 -13.54 3.68
CA ILE A 254 25.94 -14.13 3.16
C ILE A 254 25.97 -15.65 3.36
N GLU A 255 26.64 -16.34 2.44
CA GLU A 255 27.01 -17.76 2.58
C GLU A 255 28.42 -17.90 3.14
N TYR A 256 29.43 -17.38 2.41
CA TYR A 256 30.82 -17.37 2.83
C TYR A 256 31.43 -15.97 2.68
N VAL A 257 32.25 -15.58 3.65
CA VAL A 257 33.03 -14.34 3.61
C VAL A 257 34.50 -14.64 3.76
N LYS A 258 35.33 -14.11 2.83
CA LYS A 258 36.78 -14.09 2.88
C LYS A 258 37.26 -12.65 2.95
N GLU A 259 38.53 -12.41 3.16
CA GLU A 259 39.11 -11.06 3.26
C GLU A 259 38.74 -10.14 2.08
N GLN A 260 38.68 -10.67 0.86
CA GLN A 260 38.47 -9.89 -0.37
C GLN A 260 37.17 -10.22 -1.11
N THR A 261 36.44 -11.25 -0.72
CA THR A 261 35.23 -11.73 -1.44
C THR A 261 34.20 -12.27 -0.51
N ALA A 262 32.93 -12.19 -0.95
CA ALA A 262 31.83 -12.86 -0.28
C ALA A 262 30.92 -13.55 -1.31
N THR A 263 30.31 -14.65 -0.92
CA THR A 263 29.17 -15.27 -1.61
C THR A 263 27.90 -15.01 -0.80
N PHE A 264 26.77 -15.00 -1.50
CA PHE A 264 25.49 -14.62 -0.90
C PHE A 264 24.65 -15.84 -0.66
N ASN A 265 23.76 -15.73 0.32
CA ASN A 265 22.82 -16.77 0.70
C ASN A 265 21.78 -17.01 -0.42
N GLU A 266 21.04 -18.09 -0.33
CA GLU A 266 19.91 -18.39 -1.19
C GLU A 266 18.72 -17.44 -0.94
N LEU A 267 17.74 -17.45 -1.85
CA LEU A 267 16.48 -16.73 -1.68
C LEU A 267 15.66 -17.32 -0.51
N PRO A 268 14.94 -16.51 0.22
CA PRO A 268 14.84 -15.05 0.13
C PRO A 268 15.94 -14.33 0.94
N TYR A 269 16.75 -15.04 1.71
CA TYR A 269 17.71 -14.54 2.71
C TYR A 269 18.78 -13.62 2.10
N LYS A 270 19.10 -13.78 0.82
CA LYS A 270 19.97 -12.87 0.07
C LYS A 270 19.57 -11.40 0.17
N PHE A 271 18.28 -11.11 0.39
CA PHE A 271 17.74 -9.77 0.47
C PHE A 271 17.38 -9.32 1.90
N GLU A 272 17.60 -10.17 2.90
CA GLU A 272 17.24 -9.91 4.30
C GLU A 272 18.50 -9.80 5.17
N ALA A 273 19.20 -8.67 5.07
CA ALA A 273 20.46 -8.44 5.79
C ALA A 273 20.23 -8.00 7.24
N GLY A 274 21.00 -8.58 8.16
CA GLY A 274 20.96 -8.27 9.59
C GLY A 274 19.89 -9.04 10.33
N THR A 275 19.75 -8.80 11.64
CA THR A 275 18.68 -9.41 12.43
C THR A 275 17.32 -8.96 11.92
N PRO A 276 16.44 -9.90 11.50
CA PRO A 276 15.17 -9.55 10.89
C PRO A 276 14.16 -9.02 11.91
N ASN A 277 13.13 -8.32 11.41
CA ASN A 277 12.02 -7.84 12.22
C ASN A 277 11.00 -8.96 12.51
N ALA A 278 11.33 -9.83 13.48
CA ALA A 278 10.47 -10.93 13.84
C ALA A 278 9.11 -10.48 14.42
N ASP A 279 9.11 -9.43 15.26
CA ASP A 279 7.87 -8.86 15.82
C ASP A 279 6.94 -8.36 14.71
N GLY A 280 7.51 -7.69 13.70
CA GLY A 280 6.77 -7.23 12.53
C GLY A 280 6.20 -8.38 11.71
N ALA A 281 6.98 -9.44 11.46
CA ALA A 281 6.52 -10.61 10.73
C ALA A 281 5.37 -11.33 11.47
N VAL A 282 5.50 -11.50 12.79
CA VAL A 282 4.45 -12.04 13.66
C VAL A 282 3.18 -11.20 13.62
N SER A 283 3.31 -9.87 13.64
CA SER A 283 2.17 -8.98 13.54
C SER A 283 1.47 -9.10 12.18
N LEU A 284 2.24 -9.26 11.10
CA LEU A 284 1.69 -9.43 9.74
C LEU A 284 0.94 -10.76 9.60
N HIS A 285 1.51 -11.85 10.13
CA HIS A 285 0.83 -13.14 10.20
C HIS A 285 -0.53 -13.02 10.90
N ALA A 286 -0.53 -12.48 12.12
CA ALA A 286 -1.75 -12.31 12.91
C ALA A 286 -2.77 -11.37 12.22
N ALA A 287 -2.30 -10.35 11.50
CA ALA A 287 -3.16 -9.45 10.73
C ALA A 287 -3.82 -10.16 9.54
N ILE A 288 -3.08 -11.00 8.82
CA ILE A 288 -3.63 -11.83 7.74
C ILE A 288 -4.72 -12.75 8.28
N ASP A 289 -4.46 -13.48 9.38
CA ASP A 289 -5.45 -14.35 10.01
C ASP A 289 -6.68 -13.59 10.47
N TYR A 290 -6.49 -12.39 11.02
CA TYR A 290 -7.59 -11.52 11.42
C TYR A 290 -8.45 -11.12 10.22
N LEU A 291 -7.87 -10.63 9.12
CA LEU A 291 -8.60 -10.23 7.93
C LEU A 291 -9.33 -11.41 7.28
N GLU A 292 -8.67 -12.55 7.14
CA GLU A 292 -9.28 -13.76 6.56
C GLU A 292 -10.37 -14.38 7.45
N SER A 293 -10.39 -14.07 8.74
CA SER A 293 -11.51 -14.48 9.61
C SER A 293 -12.85 -13.92 9.17
N PHE A 294 -12.83 -12.75 8.49
CA PHE A 294 -14.00 -12.16 7.81
C PHE A 294 -14.11 -12.62 6.36
N GLY A 295 -12.99 -12.86 5.70
CA GLY A 295 -12.88 -13.12 4.27
C GLY A 295 -12.64 -11.85 3.47
N MET A 296 -11.63 -11.85 2.59
CA MET A 296 -11.27 -10.66 1.80
C MET A 296 -12.39 -10.19 0.88
N ASP A 297 -13.14 -11.11 0.25
CA ASP A 297 -14.30 -10.77 -0.58
C ASP A 297 -15.41 -10.06 0.23
N ALA A 298 -15.60 -10.44 1.50
CA ALA A 298 -16.57 -9.79 2.35
C ALA A 298 -16.11 -8.39 2.82
N ILE A 299 -14.80 -8.20 3.01
CA ILE A 299 -14.22 -6.89 3.29
C ILE A 299 -14.42 -5.96 2.09
N GLU A 300 -14.05 -6.40 0.89
CA GLU A 300 -14.23 -5.65 -0.35
C GLU A 300 -15.70 -5.25 -0.56
N ALA A 301 -16.62 -6.20 -0.46
CA ALA A 301 -18.06 -5.93 -0.61
C ALA A 301 -18.60 -4.94 0.44
N TYR A 302 -18.12 -5.00 1.66
CA TYR A 302 -18.49 -4.04 2.71
C TYR A 302 -18.00 -2.63 2.40
N GLU A 303 -16.78 -2.49 1.94
CA GLU A 303 -16.23 -1.17 1.55
C GLU A 303 -16.93 -0.60 0.33
N GLU A 304 -17.29 -1.43 -0.65
CA GLU A 304 -18.14 -1.02 -1.79
C GLU A 304 -19.50 -0.48 -1.29
N GLU A 305 -20.12 -1.12 -0.30
CA GLU A 305 -21.35 -0.65 0.32
C GLU A 305 -21.17 0.72 0.99
N LEU A 306 -20.04 0.93 1.71
CA LEU A 306 -19.71 2.20 2.32
C LEU A 306 -19.47 3.30 1.28
N VAL A 307 -18.76 3.00 0.20
CA VAL A 307 -18.55 3.95 -0.90
C VAL A 307 -19.87 4.31 -1.57
N ALA A 308 -20.70 3.30 -1.89
CA ALA A 308 -22.02 3.52 -2.48
C ALA A 308 -22.95 4.35 -1.57
N TYR A 309 -22.77 4.26 -0.25
CA TYR A 309 -23.51 5.03 0.74
C TYR A 309 -23.06 6.49 0.82
N ILE A 310 -21.75 6.74 0.81
CA ILE A 310 -21.19 8.07 1.14
C ILE A 310 -20.91 8.94 -0.09
N LEU A 311 -20.39 8.38 -1.18
CA LEU A 311 -19.94 9.15 -2.33
C LEU A 311 -21.03 9.99 -2.98
N PRO A 312 -22.25 9.48 -3.25
CA PRO A 312 -23.34 10.31 -3.79
C PRO A 312 -23.68 11.50 -2.90
N LYS A 313 -23.68 11.30 -1.58
CA LYS A 313 -23.97 12.35 -0.61
C LYS A 313 -22.90 13.44 -0.57
N ILE A 314 -21.63 13.08 -0.78
CA ILE A 314 -20.53 14.07 -0.89
C ILE A 314 -20.67 14.85 -2.20
N VAL A 315 -20.97 14.18 -3.31
CA VAL A 315 -21.12 14.80 -4.65
C VAL A 315 -22.30 15.79 -4.68
N GLU A 316 -23.36 15.53 -3.91
CA GLU A 316 -24.52 16.41 -3.81
C GLU A 316 -24.27 17.67 -2.94
N LEU A 317 -23.18 17.70 -2.16
CA LEU A 317 -22.87 18.88 -1.35
C LEU A 317 -22.42 20.04 -2.24
N PRO A 318 -23.03 21.23 -2.14
CA PRO A 318 -22.55 22.38 -2.84
C PRO A 318 -21.13 22.71 -2.40
N HIS A 319 -20.31 23.21 -3.35
CA HIS A 319 -18.93 23.61 -3.08
C HIS A 319 -17.94 22.48 -2.70
N VAL A 320 -18.35 21.21 -2.81
CA VAL A 320 -17.47 20.07 -2.61
C VAL A 320 -17.19 19.39 -3.95
N HIS A 321 -15.91 19.22 -4.28
CA HIS A 321 -15.50 18.66 -5.57
C HIS A 321 -14.67 17.40 -5.35
N VAL A 322 -15.21 16.25 -5.76
CA VAL A 322 -14.52 14.96 -5.70
C VAL A 322 -13.50 14.88 -6.83
N ILE A 323 -12.30 14.39 -6.52
CA ILE A 323 -11.23 14.19 -7.50
C ILE A 323 -11.39 12.80 -8.14
N GLY A 324 -11.35 12.76 -9.48
CA GLY A 324 -11.54 11.54 -10.26
C GLY A 324 -13.00 11.10 -10.34
N SER A 325 -13.25 9.81 -10.54
CA SER A 325 -14.59 9.27 -10.78
C SER A 325 -15.56 9.57 -9.63
N GLN A 326 -16.80 9.89 -9.99
CA GLN A 326 -17.94 10.02 -9.07
C GLN A 326 -18.84 8.77 -9.11
N ASN A 327 -18.44 7.73 -9.84
CA ASN A 327 -19.13 6.45 -9.88
C ASN A 327 -18.69 5.59 -8.69
N PRO A 328 -19.59 5.22 -7.76
CA PRO A 328 -19.23 4.41 -6.60
C PRO A 328 -18.62 3.05 -6.95
N LYS A 329 -18.96 2.49 -8.12
CA LYS A 329 -18.45 1.18 -8.56
C LYS A 329 -17.00 1.20 -9.01
N GLU A 330 -16.41 2.39 -9.13
CA GLU A 330 -15.03 2.58 -9.59
C GLU A 330 -14.09 3.02 -8.46
N LYS A 331 -14.60 3.07 -7.20
CA LYS A 331 -13.82 3.51 -6.06
C LYS A 331 -13.71 2.45 -4.95
N HIS A 332 -12.50 2.28 -4.45
CA HIS A 332 -12.15 1.34 -3.38
C HIS A 332 -11.83 2.11 -2.08
N GLY A 333 -12.83 2.40 -1.28
CA GLY A 333 -12.67 2.93 0.09
C GLY A 333 -11.96 4.29 0.25
N VAL A 334 -11.51 4.92 -0.85
CA VAL A 334 -10.75 6.19 -0.84
C VAL A 334 -11.46 7.27 -1.64
N ILE A 335 -11.69 8.43 -1.03
CA ILE A 335 -12.31 9.59 -1.66
C ILE A 335 -11.51 10.84 -1.32
N ALA A 336 -10.86 11.44 -2.33
CA ALA A 336 -10.20 12.73 -2.22
C ALA A 336 -11.12 13.84 -2.77
N PHE A 337 -11.17 14.97 -2.08
CA PHE A 337 -12.03 16.08 -2.44
C PHE A 337 -11.45 17.43 -2.02
N THR A 338 -11.96 18.50 -2.61
CA THR A 338 -11.71 19.89 -2.21
C THR A 338 -13.01 20.57 -1.82
N VAL A 339 -12.92 21.63 -1.05
CA VAL A 339 -14.03 22.50 -0.67
C VAL A 339 -13.71 23.91 -1.14
N ASP A 340 -14.61 24.56 -1.88
CA ASP A 340 -14.41 25.92 -2.41
C ASP A 340 -14.05 26.89 -1.28
N ASP A 341 -13.04 27.71 -1.53
CA ASP A 341 -12.55 28.77 -0.62
C ASP A 341 -11.97 28.28 0.72
N VAL A 342 -11.96 26.97 1.01
CA VAL A 342 -11.44 26.41 2.26
C VAL A 342 -10.20 25.56 1.99
N HIS A 343 -9.10 25.91 2.64
CA HIS A 343 -7.88 25.09 2.50
C HIS A 343 -8.07 23.70 3.12
N PRO A 344 -7.61 22.60 2.50
CA PRO A 344 -7.79 21.23 2.98
C PRO A 344 -7.31 21.01 4.43
N HIS A 345 -6.29 21.75 4.87
CA HIS A 345 -5.83 21.69 6.25
C HIS A 345 -6.88 22.22 7.24
N ASP A 346 -7.60 23.29 6.88
CA ASP A 346 -8.67 23.84 7.71
C ASP A 346 -9.87 22.91 7.75
N VAL A 347 -10.21 22.27 6.61
CA VAL A 347 -11.23 21.20 6.56
C VAL A 347 -10.87 20.09 7.54
N ALA A 348 -9.63 19.59 7.51
CA ALA A 348 -9.17 18.54 8.40
C ALA A 348 -9.17 18.98 9.87
N THR A 349 -8.77 20.23 10.17
CA THR A 349 -8.77 20.79 11.53
C THR A 349 -10.18 20.92 12.10
N ILE A 350 -11.16 21.35 11.29
CA ILE A 350 -12.56 21.45 11.70
C ILE A 350 -13.13 20.06 12.01
N LEU A 351 -12.86 19.07 11.14
CA LEU A 351 -13.24 17.67 11.36
C LEU A 351 -12.61 17.09 12.63
N ASP A 352 -11.31 17.30 12.84
CA ASP A 352 -10.58 16.83 14.03
C ASP A 352 -11.14 17.42 15.33
N SER A 353 -11.61 18.67 15.31
CA SER A 353 -12.28 19.29 16.47
C SER A 353 -13.51 18.52 16.94
N LYS A 354 -14.08 17.67 16.09
CA LYS A 354 -15.22 16.79 16.35
C LYS A 354 -14.81 15.31 16.45
N GLY A 355 -13.52 15.02 16.58
CA GLY A 355 -12.99 13.67 16.70
C GLY A 355 -12.88 12.90 15.38
N ILE A 356 -13.04 13.56 14.23
CA ILE A 356 -13.04 12.93 12.91
C ILE A 356 -11.67 13.10 12.26
N CYS A 357 -10.95 11.98 12.10
CA CYS A 357 -9.60 11.94 11.57
C CYS A 357 -9.63 11.72 10.05
N VAL A 358 -9.21 12.71 9.28
CA VAL A 358 -9.00 12.64 7.84
C VAL A 358 -7.59 13.14 7.51
N ARG A 359 -7.14 12.93 6.29
CA ARG A 359 -5.84 13.44 5.83
C ARG A 359 -6.02 14.65 4.91
N SER A 360 -5.12 15.64 5.04
CA SER A 360 -5.01 16.77 4.13
C SER A 360 -3.62 16.83 3.49
N GLY A 361 -3.50 17.35 2.28
CA GLY A 361 -2.24 17.60 1.59
C GLY A 361 -2.14 16.95 0.22
N HIS A 362 -0.90 16.59 -0.18
CA HIS A 362 -0.60 16.01 -1.50
C HIS A 362 -0.78 14.49 -1.56
N HIS A 363 -1.02 13.83 -0.43
CA HIS A 363 -1.15 12.37 -0.30
C HIS A 363 0.02 11.58 -0.93
N CYS A 364 1.23 12.16 -0.92
CA CYS A 364 2.43 11.61 -1.58
C CYS A 364 2.24 11.33 -3.09
N ALA A 365 1.44 12.14 -3.80
CA ALA A 365 1.16 12.05 -5.23
C ALA A 365 1.10 13.47 -5.87
N GLN A 366 2.15 14.27 -5.68
CA GLN A 366 2.18 15.66 -6.14
C GLN A 366 1.96 15.82 -7.65
N PRO A 367 2.52 14.97 -8.54
CA PRO A 367 2.27 15.08 -9.97
C PRO A 367 0.80 14.90 -10.35
N LEU A 368 0.07 14.03 -9.66
CA LEU A 368 -1.37 13.85 -9.85
C LEU A 368 -2.15 15.12 -9.46
N GLY A 369 -1.79 15.72 -8.30
CA GLY A 369 -2.37 16.99 -7.88
C GLY A 369 -2.16 18.11 -8.92
N ALA A 370 -0.91 18.23 -9.41
CA ALA A 370 -0.58 19.19 -10.48
C ALA A 370 -1.37 18.92 -11.78
N PHE A 371 -1.55 17.64 -12.13
CA PHE A 371 -2.31 17.24 -13.32
C PHE A 371 -3.80 17.66 -13.23
N TYR A 372 -4.43 17.54 -12.05
CA TYR A 372 -5.81 18.02 -11.83
C TYR A 372 -5.91 19.49 -11.41
N ASN A 373 -4.81 20.25 -11.42
CA ASN A 373 -4.74 21.64 -10.90
C ASN A 373 -5.20 21.77 -9.44
N VAL A 374 -4.93 20.76 -8.62
CA VAL A 374 -5.23 20.70 -7.19
C VAL A 374 -3.94 20.72 -6.41
N SER A 375 -3.65 21.82 -5.69
CA SER A 375 -2.42 21.95 -4.89
C SER A 375 -2.42 21.05 -3.65
N ALA A 376 -3.60 20.84 -3.06
CA ALA A 376 -3.82 19.96 -1.91
C ALA A 376 -5.30 19.55 -1.87
N SER A 377 -5.59 18.41 -1.26
CA SER A 377 -6.96 17.92 -1.07
C SER A 377 -7.16 17.33 0.33
N THR A 378 -8.40 17.15 0.72
CA THR A 378 -8.79 16.35 1.89
C THR A 378 -9.10 14.93 1.39
N ARG A 379 -8.63 13.91 2.11
CA ARG A 379 -8.86 12.51 1.77
C ARG A 379 -9.55 11.80 2.91
N LEU A 380 -10.71 11.25 2.61
CA LEU A 380 -11.43 10.26 3.40
C LEU A 380 -10.97 8.87 2.95
N SER A 381 -10.57 8.01 3.88
CA SER A 381 -10.29 6.61 3.59
C SER A 381 -10.87 5.70 4.65
N MET A 382 -11.74 4.80 4.20
CA MET A 382 -12.52 3.85 5.00
C MET A 382 -11.78 2.52 5.13
N TYR A 383 -12.23 1.69 6.06
CA TYR A 383 -11.80 0.29 6.21
C TYR A 383 -12.87 -0.56 6.91
N LEU A 384 -12.59 -1.84 7.11
CA LEU A 384 -13.54 -2.82 7.70
C LEU A 384 -14.16 -2.41 9.05
N TYR A 385 -13.55 -1.48 9.79
CA TYR A 385 -14.09 -0.96 11.06
C TYR A 385 -14.87 0.33 10.93
N THR A 386 -14.94 0.92 9.72
CA THR A 386 -15.75 2.13 9.46
C THR A 386 -17.22 1.78 9.46
N ARG A 387 -18.07 2.60 10.07
CA ARG A 387 -19.52 2.38 10.14
C ARG A 387 -20.27 3.50 9.44
N LYS A 388 -21.52 3.26 9.05
CA LYS A 388 -22.37 4.28 8.42
C LYS A 388 -22.60 5.48 9.32
N GLU A 389 -22.73 5.26 10.64
CA GLU A 389 -22.86 6.35 11.62
C GLU A 389 -21.63 7.25 11.66
N ASP A 390 -20.42 6.71 11.39
CA ASP A 390 -19.19 7.47 11.31
C ASP A 390 -19.18 8.37 10.07
N LEU A 391 -19.71 7.87 8.96
CA LEU A 391 -19.87 8.60 7.71
C LEU A 391 -20.96 9.68 7.80
N ASP A 392 -22.07 9.42 8.49
CA ASP A 392 -23.10 10.42 8.75
C ASP A 392 -22.54 11.57 9.61
N ALA A 393 -21.80 11.25 10.67
CA ALA A 393 -21.16 12.26 11.50
C ALA A 393 -20.15 13.11 10.70
N PHE A 394 -19.37 12.48 9.82
CA PHE A 394 -18.46 13.17 8.89
C PHE A 394 -19.23 14.13 7.98
N LEU A 395 -20.33 13.69 7.36
CA LEU A 395 -21.14 14.54 6.46
C LEU A 395 -21.74 15.75 7.19
N GLU A 396 -22.25 15.54 8.41
CA GLU A 396 -22.85 16.65 9.19
C GLU A 396 -21.80 17.74 9.50
N VAL A 397 -20.56 17.37 9.80
CA VAL A 397 -19.49 18.35 10.01
C VAL A 397 -19.05 18.97 8.69
N LEU A 398 -18.90 18.19 7.61
CA LEU A 398 -18.47 18.68 6.30
C LEU A 398 -19.42 19.76 5.76
N LYS A 399 -20.72 19.63 5.94
CA LYS A 399 -21.73 20.65 5.58
C LYS A 399 -21.50 22.00 6.26
N THR A 400 -20.86 22.02 7.43
CA THR A 400 -20.66 23.26 8.20
C THR A 400 -19.31 23.93 7.95
N VAL A 401 -18.39 23.30 7.23
CA VAL A 401 -17.01 23.76 7.09
C VAL A 401 -16.91 25.17 6.54
N ARG A 402 -17.65 25.50 5.48
CA ARG A 402 -17.65 26.83 4.88
C ARG A 402 -18.23 27.89 5.83
N SER A 403 -19.34 27.61 6.48
CA SER A 403 -19.95 28.54 7.43
C SER A 403 -19.07 28.78 8.66
N VAL A 404 -18.37 27.77 9.16
CA VAL A 404 -17.37 27.91 10.25
C VAL A 404 -16.23 28.84 9.83
N MET A 405 -15.81 28.81 8.57
CA MET A 405 -14.79 29.69 8.00
C MET A 405 -15.33 31.08 7.63
N GLY A 406 -16.63 31.34 7.82
CA GLY A 406 -17.26 32.64 7.55
C GLY A 406 -17.74 32.85 6.12
N PHE A 407 -17.71 31.82 5.27
CA PHE A 407 -18.27 31.87 3.93
C PHE A 407 -19.80 31.66 3.98
N LYS A 408 -20.50 32.28 3.04
CA LYS A 408 -21.96 32.08 2.84
C LYS A 408 -22.14 30.89 1.93
N ASP A 409 -23.15 30.07 2.23
CA ASP A 409 -23.62 28.98 1.37
C ASP A 409 -24.40 29.54 0.18
#